data_2a9e2e0a1e15aec4594f144ae0e9226e
#
_entry.id   2a9e2e0a1e15aec4594f144ae0e9226e
#
_cell.length_a   1.000
_cell.length_b   1.000
_cell.length_c   1.000
_cell.angle_alpha   90.00
_cell.angle_beta   90.00
_cell.angle_gamma   90.00
#
_symmetry.space_group_name_H-M   'P 1'
#
loop_
_entity.id
_entity.type
_entity.pdbx_description
1 polymer ?
#
loop_
_entity_poly.entity_id
_entity_poly.type
_entity_poly.pdbx_seq_one_letter_code
_entity_poly.pdbx_strand_id
1 'polypeptide(L)'
;MAEQKKKGLSRLNKAILFLITSAFFFALMNMFVRLSGDVPTIQKTFFRNFFALFIASGAMIKNRCSIILPKGARFDLFMRAACGYAGVVLNFYAIDRLSISDASLLNKMSPFFAIIFSTFLLKERANKVQWAIILTAFIGALFVIKPSFQNAELGASIAGCCGGMCAGAAYTFVRRATGKGVKSYYVVFFFSAFSTLVAFPLMLLDFKPMTLVQTLMLVGSGVSAAIAQFCITTAYSYAPAKEVSIYDYSQIIFAALIGFVVLNQVPDVLSFVGYAVIIAAAFVMFRYNNRKTKE
;
A
#
# COMPACT_ATOMS: atom_id res chain seq x y z
N MET A 1 -42.59 16.73 11.66
CA MET A 1 -41.22 17.10 11.27
C MET A 1 -40.35 15.86 11.34
N ALA A 2 -40.07 15.25 10.21
CA ALA A 2 -39.29 13.98 10.14
C ALA A 2 -37.80 14.30 10.24
N GLU A 3 -37.17 13.85 11.32
CA GLU A 3 -35.71 13.84 11.47
C GLU A 3 -35.06 13.03 10.34
N GLN A 4 -34.46 13.70 9.38
CA GLN A 4 -33.57 13.10 8.39
C GLN A 4 -32.34 12.57 9.15
N LYS A 5 -32.39 11.30 9.60
CA LYS A 5 -31.19 10.56 10.00
C LYS A 5 -30.20 10.62 8.83
N LYS A 6 -29.14 11.43 8.96
CA LYS A 6 -27.98 11.40 8.08
C LYS A 6 -27.47 9.96 8.01
N LYS A 7 -27.79 9.22 6.93
CA LYS A 7 -27.26 7.89 6.67
C LYS A 7 -25.74 8.02 6.52
N GLY A 8 -24.99 7.68 7.55
CA GLY A 8 -23.53 7.61 7.48
C GLY A 8 -23.12 6.59 6.41
N LEU A 9 -21.94 6.81 5.79
CA LEU A 9 -21.36 5.88 4.82
C LEU A 9 -21.26 4.47 5.41
N SER A 10 -21.58 3.45 4.59
CA SER A 10 -21.43 2.04 4.98
C SER A 10 -19.96 1.72 5.31
N ARG A 11 -19.70 0.65 6.07
CA ARG A 11 -18.31 0.21 6.39
C ARG A 11 -17.51 -0.04 5.12
N LEU A 12 -18.13 -0.65 4.11
CA LEU A 12 -17.49 -0.90 2.82
C LEU A 12 -17.11 0.41 2.11
N ASN A 13 -18.03 1.37 2.03
CA ASN A 13 -17.76 2.65 1.38
C ASN A 13 -16.65 3.44 2.09
N LYS A 14 -16.60 3.38 3.43
CA LYS A 14 -15.49 3.95 4.21
C LYS A 14 -14.16 3.26 3.88
N ALA A 15 -14.14 1.94 3.79
CA ALA A 15 -12.95 1.18 3.44
C ALA A 15 -12.45 1.55 2.03
N ILE A 16 -13.34 1.68 1.06
CA ILE A 16 -13.01 2.11 -0.31
C ILE A 16 -12.40 3.52 -0.31
N LEU A 17 -13.03 4.47 0.38
CA LEU A 17 -12.51 5.85 0.47
C LEU A 17 -11.11 5.87 1.10
N PHE A 18 -10.90 5.17 2.20
CA PHE A 18 -9.60 5.05 2.82
C PHE A 18 -8.56 4.42 1.89
N LEU A 19 -8.94 3.42 1.10
CA LEU A 19 -8.01 2.76 0.19
C LEU A 19 -7.61 3.68 -0.98
N ILE A 20 -8.57 4.42 -1.56
CA ILE A 20 -8.29 5.40 -2.61
C ILE A 20 -7.40 6.54 -2.07
N THR A 21 -7.68 7.03 -0.85
CA THR A 21 -6.83 8.03 -0.19
C THR A 21 -5.43 7.49 0.05
N SER A 22 -5.31 6.24 0.51
CA SER A 22 -4.02 5.56 0.67
C SER A 22 -3.25 5.49 -0.64
N ALA A 23 -3.93 5.12 -1.73
CA ALA A 23 -3.34 5.01 -3.06
C ALA A 23 -2.75 6.34 -3.55
N PHE A 24 -3.45 7.44 -3.32
CA PHE A 24 -2.96 8.80 -3.62
C PHE A 24 -1.69 9.12 -2.83
N PHE A 25 -1.70 8.92 -1.52
CA PHE A 25 -0.55 9.24 -0.67
C PHE A 25 0.64 8.29 -0.90
N PHE A 26 0.42 7.03 -1.31
CA PHE A 26 1.52 6.17 -1.74
C PHE A 26 2.12 6.62 -3.08
N ALA A 27 1.32 7.12 -4.02
CA ALA A 27 1.83 7.69 -5.25
C ALA A 27 2.69 8.94 -4.96
N LEU A 28 2.23 9.80 -4.06
CA LEU A 28 2.95 10.98 -3.60
C LEU A 28 4.25 10.60 -2.87
N MET A 29 4.22 9.57 -2.02
CA MET A 29 5.40 9.01 -1.37
C MET A 29 6.44 8.55 -2.40
N ASN A 30 6.02 7.79 -3.42
CA ASN A 30 6.92 7.30 -4.46
C ASN A 30 7.56 8.45 -5.26
N MET A 31 6.82 9.52 -5.53
CA MET A 31 7.36 10.74 -6.12
C MET A 31 8.49 11.34 -5.26
N PHE A 32 8.25 11.51 -3.97
CA PHE A 32 9.27 12.05 -3.06
C PHE A 32 10.50 11.14 -2.97
N VAL A 33 10.31 9.82 -2.91
CA VAL A 33 11.41 8.84 -2.95
C VAL A 33 12.21 8.96 -4.25
N ARG A 34 11.55 9.15 -5.39
CA ARG A 34 12.23 9.36 -6.68
C ARG A 34 13.03 10.67 -6.69
N LEU A 35 12.44 11.75 -6.21
CA LEU A 35 13.09 13.08 -6.15
C LEU A 35 14.23 13.16 -5.14
N SER A 36 14.34 12.21 -4.19
CA SER A 36 15.49 12.15 -3.28
C SER A 36 16.80 11.68 -3.94
N GLY A 37 16.76 11.22 -5.21
CA GLY A 37 17.97 10.88 -6.00
C GLY A 37 18.79 9.73 -5.41
N ASP A 38 20.12 9.85 -5.42
CA ASP A 38 21.08 8.78 -5.12
C ASP A 38 21.30 8.50 -3.62
N VAL A 39 20.25 8.60 -2.82
CA VAL A 39 20.28 8.15 -1.42
C VAL A 39 20.16 6.62 -1.38
N PRO A 40 20.96 5.89 -0.57
CA PRO A 40 20.87 4.43 -0.46
C PRO A 40 19.48 3.94 -0.08
N THR A 41 19.05 2.81 -0.66
CA THR A 41 17.69 2.24 -0.47
C THR A 41 17.31 2.04 1.01
N ILE A 42 18.25 1.54 1.82
CA ILE A 42 18.02 1.33 3.26
C ILE A 42 17.88 2.68 3.98
N GLN A 43 18.67 3.68 3.60
CA GLN A 43 18.59 5.02 4.17
C GLN A 43 17.25 5.69 3.82
N LYS A 44 16.78 5.60 2.57
CA LYS A 44 15.41 6.02 2.16
C LYS A 44 14.35 5.33 3.02
N THR A 45 14.49 4.00 3.21
CA THR A 45 13.55 3.20 4.01
C THR A 45 13.56 3.60 5.47
N PHE A 46 14.74 3.85 6.05
CA PHE A 46 14.87 4.34 7.43
C PHE A 46 14.15 5.67 7.61
N PHE A 47 14.51 6.70 6.85
CA PHE A 47 13.94 8.04 7.02
C PHE A 47 12.43 8.06 6.77
N ARG A 48 11.94 7.35 5.74
CA ARG A 48 10.52 7.18 5.51
C ARG A 48 9.78 6.63 6.74
N ASN A 49 10.30 5.58 7.36
CA ASN A 49 9.65 4.97 8.52
C ASN A 49 9.88 5.78 9.80
N PHE A 50 11.03 6.42 9.95
CA PHE A 50 11.37 7.30 11.07
C PHE A 50 10.38 8.48 11.16
N PHE A 51 10.16 9.21 10.07
CA PHE A 51 9.18 10.29 10.06
C PHE A 51 7.74 9.77 10.25
N ALA A 52 7.40 8.62 9.65
CA ALA A 52 6.11 7.99 9.87
C ALA A 52 5.90 7.58 11.34
N LEU A 53 6.96 7.19 12.06
CA LEU A 53 6.90 6.84 13.47
C LEU A 53 6.49 8.02 14.35
N PHE A 54 7.01 9.24 14.09
CA PHE A 54 6.58 10.43 14.85
C PHE A 54 5.09 10.69 14.70
N ILE A 55 4.58 10.61 13.45
CA ILE A 55 3.15 10.82 13.17
C ILE A 55 2.31 9.72 13.83
N ALA A 56 2.76 8.47 13.76
CA ALA A 56 2.08 7.35 14.37
C ALA A 56 2.07 7.44 15.90
N SER A 57 3.19 7.88 16.51
CA SER A 57 3.28 8.11 17.95
C SER A 57 2.31 9.21 18.40
N GLY A 58 2.27 10.34 17.68
CA GLY A 58 1.32 11.43 17.93
C GLY A 58 -0.13 10.96 17.83
N ALA A 59 -0.46 10.12 16.81
CA ALA A 59 -1.80 9.55 16.66
C ALA A 59 -2.15 8.60 17.81
N MET A 60 -1.21 7.80 18.31
CA MET A 60 -1.43 6.94 19.47
C MET A 60 -1.71 7.75 20.74
N ILE A 61 -0.91 8.77 21.01
CA ILE A 61 -1.08 9.66 22.18
C ILE A 61 -2.43 10.37 22.12
N LYS A 62 -2.76 11.01 20.99
CA LYS A 62 -4.01 11.73 20.78
C LYS A 62 -5.25 10.84 21.00
N ASN A 63 -5.19 9.58 20.55
CA ASN A 63 -6.30 8.64 20.66
C ASN A 63 -6.27 7.81 21.95
N ARG A 64 -5.36 8.12 22.90
CA ARG A 64 -5.19 7.40 24.17
C ARG A 64 -5.19 5.88 23.97
N CYS A 65 -4.44 5.39 22.95
CA CYS A 65 -4.40 3.99 22.65
C CYS A 65 -3.61 3.24 23.73
N SER A 66 -4.24 2.22 24.32
CA SER A 66 -3.53 1.31 25.24
C SER A 66 -2.41 0.56 24.51
N ILE A 67 -1.27 0.41 25.17
CA ILE A 67 -0.15 -0.43 24.70
C ILE A 67 -0.43 -1.91 25.01
N ILE A 68 -1.45 -2.19 25.83
CA ILE A 68 -1.83 -3.56 26.21
C ILE A 68 -2.44 -4.25 24.98
N LEU A 69 -1.75 -5.28 24.50
CA LEU A 69 -2.17 -6.06 23.35
C LEU A 69 -3.17 -7.14 23.72
N PRO A 70 -4.22 -7.35 22.91
CA PRO A 70 -5.10 -8.51 23.03
C PRO A 70 -4.29 -9.82 22.97
N LYS A 71 -4.74 -10.83 23.72
CA LYS A 71 -4.11 -12.16 23.69
C LYS A 71 -4.09 -12.72 22.26
N GLY A 72 -2.93 -13.24 21.84
CA GLY A 72 -2.76 -13.84 20.51
C GLY A 72 -2.56 -12.88 19.34
N ALA A 73 -2.53 -11.55 19.57
CA ALA A 73 -2.30 -10.57 18.50
C ALA A 73 -0.80 -10.27 18.24
N ARG A 74 0.09 -10.65 19.15
CA ARG A 74 1.54 -10.35 19.07
C ARG A 74 2.18 -10.93 17.81
N PHE A 75 1.87 -12.18 17.49
CA PHE A 75 2.38 -12.85 16.28
C PHE A 75 1.91 -12.12 15.01
N ASP A 76 0.64 -11.73 14.96
CA ASP A 76 0.08 -11.04 13.78
C ASP A 76 0.72 -9.67 13.58
N LEU A 77 0.97 -8.93 14.64
CA LEU A 77 1.67 -7.65 14.59
C LEU A 77 3.12 -7.79 14.15
N PHE A 78 3.83 -8.79 14.68
CA PHE A 78 5.20 -9.07 14.28
C PHE A 78 5.26 -9.46 12.79
N MET A 79 4.43 -10.39 12.34
CA MET A 79 4.37 -10.80 10.93
C MET A 79 3.95 -9.65 10.01
N ARG A 80 2.99 -8.80 10.45
CA ARG A 80 2.65 -7.57 9.75
C ARG A 80 3.85 -6.64 9.58
N ALA A 81 4.62 -6.45 10.63
CA ALA A 81 5.79 -5.57 10.61
C ALA A 81 6.93 -6.15 9.78
N ALA A 82 7.26 -7.43 9.97
CA ALA A 82 8.32 -8.11 9.24
C ALA A 82 8.03 -8.20 7.74
N CYS A 83 6.85 -8.70 7.35
CA CYS A 83 6.45 -8.75 5.96
C CYS A 83 6.34 -7.33 5.35
N GLY A 84 5.80 -6.37 6.10
CA GLY A 84 5.69 -5.00 5.64
C GLY A 84 7.04 -4.34 5.40
N TYR A 85 8.01 -4.53 6.30
CA TYR A 85 9.38 -4.03 6.14
C TYR A 85 10.08 -4.68 4.95
N ALA A 86 10.06 -6.02 4.88
CA ALA A 86 10.64 -6.75 3.75
C ALA A 86 10.03 -6.29 2.42
N GLY A 87 8.70 -6.12 2.37
CA GLY A 87 8.01 -5.62 1.19
C GLY A 87 8.48 -4.23 0.75
N VAL A 88 8.71 -3.31 1.69
CA VAL A 88 9.22 -1.95 1.38
C VAL A 88 10.65 -2.00 0.86
N VAL A 89 11.55 -2.73 1.51
CA VAL A 89 12.96 -2.85 1.11
C VAL A 89 13.06 -3.47 -0.28
N LEU A 90 12.37 -4.59 -0.52
CA LEU A 90 12.37 -5.28 -1.81
C LEU A 90 11.77 -4.43 -2.94
N ASN A 91 10.70 -3.66 -2.64
CA ASN A 91 10.11 -2.74 -3.60
C ASN A 91 11.06 -1.57 -3.94
N PHE A 92 11.73 -0.97 -2.95
CA PHE A 92 12.68 0.11 -3.20
C PHE A 92 13.91 -0.41 -3.94
N TYR A 93 14.40 -1.60 -3.62
CA TYR A 93 15.46 -2.28 -4.36
C TYR A 93 15.09 -2.48 -5.84
N ALA A 94 13.85 -2.90 -6.12
CA ALA A 94 13.35 -3.04 -7.48
C ALA A 94 13.23 -1.67 -8.19
N ILE A 95 12.73 -0.62 -7.53
CA ILE A 95 12.63 0.74 -8.09
C ILE A 95 14.01 1.33 -8.44
N ASP A 96 15.04 1.01 -7.69
CA ASP A 96 16.39 1.50 -7.94
C ASP A 96 17.04 0.84 -9.19
N ARG A 97 16.59 -0.35 -9.61
CA ARG A 97 17.22 -1.16 -10.68
C ARG A 97 16.35 -1.40 -11.91
N LEU A 98 15.04 -1.48 -11.74
CA LEU A 98 14.10 -1.68 -12.84
C LEU A 98 13.56 -0.35 -13.35
N SER A 99 12.89 -0.38 -14.51
CA SER A 99 12.01 0.71 -14.87
C SER A 99 10.96 0.91 -13.76
N ILE A 100 10.53 2.17 -13.50
CA ILE A 100 9.50 2.44 -12.48
C ILE A 100 8.21 1.69 -12.81
N SER A 101 7.93 1.51 -14.10
CA SER A 101 6.79 0.75 -14.59
C SER A 101 6.83 -0.71 -14.15
N ASP A 102 7.98 -1.39 -14.40
CA ASP A 102 8.13 -2.82 -14.07
C ASP A 102 8.12 -3.05 -12.55
N ALA A 103 8.83 -2.22 -11.77
CA ALA A 103 8.82 -2.29 -10.32
C ALA A 103 7.41 -2.05 -9.75
N SER A 104 6.66 -1.08 -10.29
CA SER A 104 5.29 -0.79 -9.89
C SER A 104 4.35 -1.95 -10.21
N LEU A 105 4.48 -2.58 -11.38
CA LEU A 105 3.71 -3.77 -11.75
C LEU A 105 3.90 -4.89 -10.73
N LEU A 106 5.16 -5.22 -10.43
CA LEU A 106 5.48 -6.29 -9.51
C LEU A 106 4.93 -6.02 -8.11
N ASN A 107 5.01 -4.78 -7.64
CA ASN A 107 4.39 -4.37 -6.37
C ASN A 107 2.86 -4.46 -6.40
N LYS A 108 2.22 -4.17 -7.55
CA LYS A 108 0.77 -4.32 -7.74
C LYS A 108 0.28 -5.76 -7.88
N MET A 109 1.15 -6.75 -7.71
CA MET A 109 0.76 -8.12 -7.39
C MET A 109 0.20 -8.26 -5.96
N SER A 110 0.44 -7.30 -5.07
CA SER A 110 0.00 -7.36 -3.67
C SER A 110 -1.50 -7.59 -3.46
N PRO A 111 -2.46 -7.04 -4.21
CA PRO A 111 -3.88 -7.38 -4.09
C PRO A 111 -4.19 -8.86 -4.32
N PHE A 112 -3.51 -9.50 -5.30
CA PHE A 112 -3.66 -10.94 -5.56
C PHE A 112 -3.20 -11.76 -4.37
N PHE A 113 -1.98 -11.49 -3.89
CA PHE A 113 -1.44 -12.19 -2.74
C PHE A 113 -2.25 -11.95 -1.47
N ALA A 114 -2.80 -10.75 -1.27
CA ALA A 114 -3.67 -10.46 -0.13
C ALA A 114 -4.93 -11.35 -0.15
N ILE A 115 -5.53 -11.60 -1.32
CA ILE A 115 -6.69 -12.49 -1.44
C ILE A 115 -6.28 -13.95 -1.23
N ILE A 116 -5.16 -14.38 -1.80
CA ILE A 116 -4.62 -15.73 -1.60
C ILE A 116 -4.39 -15.98 -0.11
N PHE A 117 -3.61 -15.12 0.56
CA PHE A 117 -3.34 -15.26 1.99
C PHE A 117 -4.59 -15.14 2.87
N SER A 118 -5.54 -14.26 2.53
CA SER A 118 -6.83 -14.14 3.23
C SER A 118 -7.64 -15.44 3.14
N THR A 119 -7.59 -16.13 1.99
CA THR A 119 -8.28 -17.41 1.82
C THR A 119 -7.72 -18.48 2.78
N PHE A 120 -6.40 -18.56 2.94
CA PHE A 120 -5.77 -19.55 3.82
C PHE A 120 -5.80 -19.14 5.30
N LEU A 121 -5.47 -17.89 5.62
CA LEU A 121 -5.29 -17.42 7.00
C LEU A 121 -6.60 -16.98 7.67
N LEU A 122 -7.55 -16.44 6.91
CA LEU A 122 -8.82 -15.88 7.41
C LEU A 122 -10.05 -16.66 6.95
N LYS A 123 -9.87 -17.64 6.04
CA LYS A 123 -10.95 -18.40 5.40
C LYS A 123 -11.94 -17.50 4.61
N GLU A 124 -11.52 -16.31 4.21
CA GLU A 124 -12.30 -15.34 3.44
C GLU A 124 -12.19 -15.64 1.93
N ARG A 125 -12.93 -16.63 1.42
CA ARG A 125 -12.85 -17.04 0.01
C ARG A 125 -13.49 -16.00 -0.92
N ALA A 126 -12.73 -15.59 -1.94
CA ALA A 126 -13.27 -14.84 -3.06
C ALA A 126 -14.03 -15.79 -4.03
N ASN A 127 -15.13 -15.30 -4.58
CA ASN A 127 -15.88 -16.06 -5.59
C ASN A 127 -15.30 -15.84 -7.00
N LYS A 128 -15.79 -16.62 -7.98
CA LYS A 128 -15.30 -16.56 -9.38
C LYS A 128 -15.45 -15.19 -10.01
N VAL A 129 -16.52 -14.44 -9.68
CA VAL A 129 -16.78 -13.10 -10.21
C VAL A 129 -15.76 -12.09 -9.66
N GLN A 130 -15.48 -12.13 -8.35
CA GLN A 130 -14.49 -11.26 -7.74
C GLN A 130 -13.07 -11.53 -8.31
N TRP A 131 -12.71 -12.79 -8.52
CA TRP A 131 -11.46 -13.17 -9.19
C TRP A 131 -11.38 -12.62 -10.62
N ALA A 132 -12.45 -12.77 -11.42
CA ALA A 132 -12.48 -12.24 -12.78
C ALA A 132 -12.27 -10.72 -12.80
N ILE A 133 -12.94 -9.97 -11.91
CA ILE A 133 -12.79 -8.50 -11.84
C ILE A 133 -11.36 -8.11 -11.45
N ILE A 134 -10.74 -8.80 -10.50
CA ILE A 134 -9.36 -8.51 -10.06
C ILE A 134 -8.37 -8.80 -11.19
N LEU A 135 -8.54 -9.93 -11.90
CA LEU A 135 -7.71 -10.26 -13.07
C LEU A 135 -7.87 -9.21 -14.18
N THR A 136 -9.09 -8.74 -14.42
CA THR A 136 -9.36 -7.66 -15.39
C THR A 136 -8.62 -6.37 -15.00
N ALA A 137 -8.67 -5.97 -13.72
CA ALA A 137 -7.93 -4.80 -13.25
C ALA A 137 -6.41 -4.96 -13.38
N PHE A 138 -5.90 -6.18 -13.13
CA PHE A 138 -4.48 -6.49 -13.33
C PHE A 138 -4.07 -6.37 -14.80
N ILE A 139 -4.88 -6.89 -15.73
CA ILE A 139 -4.65 -6.71 -17.18
C ILE A 139 -4.66 -5.22 -17.54
N GLY A 140 -5.60 -4.44 -17.00
CA GLY A 140 -5.60 -2.97 -17.17
C GLY A 140 -4.32 -2.32 -16.65
N ALA A 141 -3.79 -2.79 -15.51
CA ALA A 141 -2.51 -2.30 -14.98
C ALA A 141 -1.33 -2.63 -15.91
N LEU A 142 -1.33 -3.80 -16.57
CA LEU A 142 -0.30 -4.15 -17.56
C LEU A 142 -0.26 -3.17 -18.75
N PHE A 143 -1.41 -2.71 -19.23
CA PHE A 143 -1.46 -1.70 -20.31
C PHE A 143 -0.85 -0.36 -19.88
N VAL A 144 -1.02 0.03 -18.62
CA VAL A 144 -0.45 1.28 -18.09
C VAL A 144 1.04 1.16 -17.86
N ILE A 145 1.47 0.06 -17.26
CA ILE A 145 2.84 -0.13 -16.77
C ILE A 145 3.78 -0.57 -17.90
N LYS A 146 3.29 -1.35 -18.90
CA LYS A 146 4.04 -1.84 -20.07
C LYS A 146 5.39 -2.45 -19.68
N PRO A 147 5.40 -3.54 -18.92
CA PRO A 147 6.64 -4.13 -18.45
C PRO A 147 7.52 -4.51 -19.65
N SER A 148 8.78 -4.09 -19.62
CA SER A 148 9.80 -4.48 -20.60
C SER A 148 10.66 -5.58 -20.03
N PHE A 149 10.57 -6.77 -20.59
CA PHE A 149 11.39 -7.90 -20.16
C PHE A 149 12.78 -7.92 -20.82
N GLN A 150 13.03 -7.05 -21.78
CA GLN A 150 14.28 -7.04 -22.54
C GLN A 150 15.49 -6.58 -21.74
N ASN A 151 15.28 -5.73 -20.70
CA ASN A 151 16.36 -5.17 -19.89
C ASN A 151 16.15 -5.41 -18.37
N ALA A 152 15.25 -6.30 -17.99
CA ALA A 152 14.97 -6.55 -16.58
C ALA A 152 16.05 -7.45 -15.98
N GLU A 153 16.76 -6.96 -14.98
CA GLU A 153 17.60 -7.80 -14.12
C GLU A 153 16.73 -8.82 -13.38
N LEU A 154 16.99 -10.11 -13.60
CA LEU A 154 16.19 -11.19 -13.03
C LEU A 154 16.08 -11.09 -11.50
N GLY A 155 17.19 -10.77 -10.81
CA GLY A 155 17.22 -10.62 -9.36
C GLY A 155 16.34 -9.49 -8.86
N ALA A 156 16.31 -8.34 -9.56
CA ALA A 156 15.46 -7.20 -9.20
C ALA A 156 13.98 -7.50 -9.49
N SER A 157 13.68 -8.26 -10.55
CA SER A 157 12.32 -8.69 -10.89
C SER A 157 11.76 -9.67 -9.83
N ILE A 158 12.57 -10.64 -9.41
CA ILE A 158 12.20 -11.56 -8.31
C ILE A 158 11.99 -10.77 -7.01
N ALA A 159 12.88 -9.84 -6.68
CA ALA A 159 12.74 -9.00 -5.50
C ALA A 159 11.44 -8.19 -5.53
N GLY A 160 11.10 -7.57 -6.66
CA GLY A 160 9.85 -6.83 -6.83
C GLY A 160 8.61 -7.70 -6.63
N CYS A 161 8.60 -8.91 -7.20
CA CYS A 161 7.52 -9.89 -7.02
C CYS A 161 7.39 -10.33 -5.55
N CYS A 162 8.51 -10.69 -4.90
CA CYS A 162 8.54 -11.01 -3.47
C CYS A 162 8.09 -9.83 -2.61
N GLY A 163 8.43 -8.60 -3.01
CA GLY A 163 7.95 -7.37 -2.37
C GLY A 163 6.43 -7.27 -2.39
N GLY A 164 5.81 -7.50 -3.56
CA GLY A 164 4.36 -7.57 -3.71
C GLY A 164 3.72 -8.68 -2.87
N MET A 165 4.33 -9.86 -2.84
CA MET A 165 3.88 -10.97 -2.00
C MET A 165 3.94 -10.61 -0.51
N CYS A 166 5.04 -10.04 -0.05
CA CYS A 166 5.21 -9.59 1.34
C CYS A 166 4.19 -8.52 1.72
N ALA A 167 3.89 -7.57 0.81
CA ALA A 167 2.86 -6.56 1.04
C ALA A 167 1.46 -7.19 1.17
N GLY A 168 1.12 -8.17 0.31
CA GLY A 168 -0.14 -8.92 0.40
C GLY A 168 -0.29 -9.69 1.71
N ALA A 169 0.78 -10.37 2.15
CA ALA A 169 0.82 -11.02 3.46
C ALA A 169 0.63 -10.00 4.60
N ALA A 170 1.32 -8.87 4.55
CA ALA A 170 1.21 -7.82 5.56
C ALA A 170 -0.23 -7.30 5.69
N TYR A 171 -0.95 -7.08 4.59
CA TYR A 171 -2.36 -6.64 4.63
C TYR A 171 -3.29 -7.69 5.23
N THR A 172 -3.03 -8.97 4.97
CA THR A 172 -3.76 -10.08 5.59
C THR A 172 -3.55 -10.11 7.11
N PHE A 173 -2.31 -9.91 7.58
CA PHE A 173 -2.03 -9.82 9.01
C PHE A 173 -2.61 -8.55 9.66
N VAL A 174 -2.72 -7.41 8.94
CA VAL A 174 -3.50 -6.24 9.40
C VAL A 174 -4.93 -6.65 9.71
N ARG A 175 -5.60 -7.30 8.75
CA ARG A 175 -6.99 -7.75 8.89
C ARG A 175 -7.15 -8.69 10.09
N ARG A 176 -6.22 -9.63 10.26
CA ARG A 176 -6.23 -10.60 11.36
C ARG A 176 -5.99 -9.94 12.73
N ALA A 177 -5.01 -9.04 12.83
CA ALA A 177 -4.72 -8.31 14.06
C ALA A 177 -5.88 -7.40 14.49
N THR A 178 -6.45 -6.65 13.54
CA THR A 178 -7.59 -5.76 13.82
C THR A 178 -8.86 -6.54 14.15
N GLY A 179 -9.06 -7.72 13.55
CA GLY A 179 -10.13 -8.64 13.92
C GLY A 179 -10.03 -9.17 15.37
N LYS A 180 -8.82 -9.18 15.95
CA LYS A 180 -8.57 -9.49 17.36
C LYS A 180 -8.65 -8.26 18.28
N GLY A 181 -9.13 -7.11 17.78
CA GLY A 181 -9.32 -5.89 18.56
C GLY A 181 -8.12 -4.94 18.62
N VAL A 182 -7.04 -5.21 17.86
CA VAL A 182 -5.92 -4.25 17.76
C VAL A 182 -6.36 -3.03 16.97
N LYS A 183 -6.17 -1.84 17.52
CA LYS A 183 -6.51 -0.59 16.85
C LYS A 183 -5.53 -0.30 15.70
N SER A 184 -6.04 0.25 14.59
CA SER A 184 -5.24 0.60 13.41
C SER A 184 -4.02 1.48 13.74
N TYR A 185 -4.18 2.44 14.67
CA TYR A 185 -3.08 3.30 15.13
C TYR A 185 -1.91 2.50 15.70
N TYR A 186 -2.21 1.48 16.50
CA TYR A 186 -1.18 0.61 17.07
C TYR A 186 -0.46 -0.21 16.00
N VAL A 187 -1.20 -0.73 15.01
CA VAL A 187 -0.60 -1.49 13.89
C VAL A 187 0.39 -0.62 13.12
N VAL A 188 0.03 0.63 12.83
CA VAL A 188 0.92 1.56 12.09
C VAL A 188 2.12 1.96 12.94
N PHE A 189 1.91 2.28 14.22
CA PHE A 189 2.99 2.59 15.17
C PHE A 189 3.99 1.45 15.26
N PHE A 190 3.50 0.22 15.53
CA PHE A 190 4.37 -0.96 15.68
C PHE A 190 5.17 -1.23 14.41
N PHE A 191 4.53 -1.13 13.24
CA PHE A 191 5.22 -1.28 11.95
C PHE A 191 6.32 -0.23 11.75
N SER A 192 6.02 1.03 12.01
CA SER A 192 6.99 2.12 11.83
C SER A 192 8.16 1.99 12.82
N ALA A 193 7.87 1.66 14.09
CA ALA A 193 8.88 1.44 15.11
C ALA A 193 9.79 0.25 14.79
N PHE A 194 9.20 -0.89 14.44
CA PHE A 194 9.94 -2.09 14.01
C PHE A 194 10.83 -1.80 12.80
N SER A 195 10.26 -1.18 11.76
CA SER A 195 10.99 -0.87 10.53
C SER A 195 12.14 0.12 10.77
N THR A 196 11.94 1.14 11.61
CA THR A 196 12.98 2.09 11.98
C THR A 196 14.10 1.41 12.76
N LEU A 197 13.74 0.57 13.74
CA LEU A 197 14.70 -0.13 14.58
C LEU A 197 15.58 -1.11 13.77
N VAL A 198 14.97 -1.84 12.84
CA VAL A 198 15.70 -2.80 11.97
C VAL A 198 16.53 -2.07 10.91
N ALA A 199 16.00 -0.98 10.33
CA ALA A 199 16.72 -0.24 9.30
C ALA A 199 17.90 0.58 9.86
N PHE A 200 17.84 1.02 11.12
CA PHE A 200 18.85 1.90 11.72
C PHE A 200 20.27 1.33 11.65
N PRO A 201 20.55 0.14 12.21
CA PRO A 201 21.91 -0.42 12.15
C PRO A 201 22.36 -0.69 10.71
N LEU A 202 21.45 -1.12 9.83
CA LEU A 202 21.78 -1.38 8.43
C LEU A 202 22.09 -0.08 7.66
N MET A 203 21.40 1.01 7.98
CA MET A 203 21.69 2.32 7.40
C MET A 203 23.08 2.82 7.76
N LEU A 204 23.56 2.56 8.99
CA LEU A 204 24.88 3.00 9.42
C LEU A 204 26.03 2.36 8.64
N LEU A 205 25.79 1.18 8.02
CA LEU A 205 26.80 0.47 7.22
C LEU A 205 27.08 1.15 5.86
N ASP A 206 26.09 1.88 5.31
CA ASP A 206 26.19 2.55 3.99
C ASP A 206 25.52 3.95 4.07
N PHE A 207 25.89 4.71 5.09
CA PHE A 207 25.34 6.06 5.27
C PHE A 207 25.98 7.05 4.30
N LYS A 208 25.17 7.78 3.55
CA LYS A 208 25.61 8.91 2.72
C LYS A 208 25.04 10.23 3.25
N PRO A 209 25.88 11.27 3.38
CA PRO A 209 25.39 12.60 3.72
C PRO A 209 24.34 13.07 2.72
N MET A 210 23.28 13.70 3.20
CA MET A 210 22.17 14.18 2.39
C MET A 210 22.17 15.71 2.31
N THR A 211 21.80 16.24 1.16
CA THR A 211 21.49 17.65 1.00
C THR A 211 20.18 18.01 1.73
N LEU A 212 19.96 19.29 1.97
CA LEU A 212 18.69 19.77 2.55
C LEU A 212 17.48 19.35 1.69
N VAL A 213 17.62 19.43 0.35
CA VAL A 213 16.55 19.04 -0.57
C VAL A 213 16.22 17.54 -0.43
N GLN A 214 17.24 16.67 -0.42
CA GLN A 214 17.05 15.24 -0.22
C GLN A 214 16.37 14.94 1.11
N THR A 215 16.78 15.62 2.18
CA THR A 215 16.17 15.50 3.51
C THR A 215 14.70 15.91 3.48
N LEU A 216 14.35 17.04 2.86
CA LEU A 216 12.97 17.51 2.73
C LEU A 216 12.11 16.53 1.90
N MET A 217 12.67 15.96 0.83
CA MET A 217 11.97 14.91 0.05
C MET A 217 11.69 13.69 0.91
N LEU A 218 12.65 13.25 1.74
CA LEU A 218 12.44 12.09 2.62
C LEU A 218 11.48 12.40 3.79
N VAL A 219 11.43 13.63 4.29
CA VAL A 219 10.37 14.08 5.22
C VAL A 219 9.01 13.97 4.55
N GLY A 220 8.87 14.52 3.34
CA GLY A 220 7.62 14.43 2.55
C GLY A 220 7.20 12.99 2.28
N SER A 221 8.18 12.12 1.95
CA SER A 221 7.96 10.68 1.81
C SER A 221 7.43 10.04 3.11
N GLY A 222 8.02 10.36 4.27
CA GLY A 222 7.59 9.83 5.57
C GLY A 222 6.20 10.29 5.98
N VAL A 223 5.87 11.57 5.76
CA VAL A 223 4.53 12.12 6.02
C VAL A 223 3.48 11.43 5.13
N SER A 224 3.75 11.36 3.83
CA SER A 224 2.86 10.71 2.87
C SER A 224 2.70 9.22 3.20
N ALA A 225 3.79 8.53 3.54
CA ALA A 225 3.76 7.14 3.98
C ALA A 225 2.91 6.93 5.23
N ALA A 226 2.99 7.81 6.23
CA ALA A 226 2.19 7.70 7.44
C ALA A 226 0.69 7.80 7.13
N ILE A 227 0.28 8.81 6.37
CA ILE A 227 -1.13 8.99 5.98
C ILE A 227 -1.60 7.76 5.19
N ALA A 228 -0.83 7.33 4.19
CA ALA A 228 -1.15 6.15 3.39
C ALA A 228 -1.30 4.89 4.25
N GLN A 229 -0.38 4.65 5.20
CA GLN A 229 -0.41 3.49 6.08
C GLN A 229 -1.61 3.50 7.04
N PHE A 230 -1.99 4.67 7.58
CA PHE A 230 -3.20 4.77 8.37
C PHE A 230 -4.45 4.46 7.55
N CYS A 231 -4.52 5.01 6.36
CA CYS A 231 -5.64 4.79 5.45
C CYS A 231 -5.76 3.31 5.04
N ILE A 232 -4.68 2.69 4.55
CA ILE A 232 -4.71 1.29 4.11
C ILE A 232 -4.98 0.32 5.27
N THR A 233 -4.38 0.57 6.44
CA THR A 233 -4.60 -0.25 7.63
C THR A 233 -6.06 -0.16 8.08
N THR A 234 -6.65 1.03 8.06
CA THR A 234 -8.05 1.25 8.38
C THR A 234 -8.96 0.61 7.34
N ALA A 235 -8.64 0.70 6.05
CA ALA A 235 -9.42 0.07 4.99
C ALA A 235 -9.50 -1.46 5.18
N TYR A 236 -8.37 -2.13 5.38
CA TYR A 236 -8.33 -3.58 5.61
C TYR A 236 -8.89 -4.00 6.98
N SER A 237 -9.01 -3.09 7.94
CA SER A 237 -9.74 -3.37 9.18
C SER A 237 -11.26 -3.35 9.01
N TYR A 238 -11.76 -2.60 8.03
CA TYR A 238 -13.20 -2.42 7.79
C TYR A 238 -13.79 -3.46 6.84
N ALA A 239 -13.00 -3.94 5.85
CA ALA A 239 -13.49 -4.85 4.83
C ALA A 239 -12.43 -5.88 4.42
N PRO A 240 -12.87 -7.08 3.95
CA PRO A 240 -11.96 -8.12 3.46
C PRO A 240 -11.29 -7.72 2.14
N ALA A 241 -10.09 -8.27 1.89
CA ALA A 241 -9.30 -7.97 0.70
C ALA A 241 -10.07 -8.19 -0.61
N LYS A 242 -10.88 -9.26 -0.70
CA LYS A 242 -11.69 -9.60 -1.88
C LYS A 242 -12.70 -8.52 -2.31
N GLU A 243 -13.04 -7.61 -1.40
CA GLU A 243 -14.02 -6.55 -1.66
C GLU A 243 -13.37 -5.20 -1.96
N VAL A 244 -12.16 -4.96 -1.43
CA VAL A 244 -11.55 -3.62 -1.47
C VAL A 244 -10.23 -3.55 -2.20
N SER A 245 -9.48 -4.64 -2.32
CA SER A 245 -8.11 -4.60 -2.86
C SER A 245 -8.01 -4.09 -4.30
N ILE A 246 -9.08 -4.20 -5.11
CA ILE A 246 -9.13 -3.65 -6.46
C ILE A 246 -8.91 -2.14 -6.51
N TYR A 247 -9.35 -1.42 -5.46
CA TYR A 247 -9.21 0.04 -5.42
C TYR A 247 -7.77 0.50 -5.17
N ASP A 248 -6.88 -0.40 -4.75
CA ASP A 248 -5.45 -0.11 -4.63
C ASP A 248 -4.78 0.16 -5.99
N TYR A 249 -5.35 -0.34 -7.09
CA TYR A 249 -4.89 -0.03 -8.45
C TYR A 249 -5.07 1.45 -8.81
N SER A 250 -5.92 2.21 -8.11
CA SER A 250 -6.04 3.66 -8.30
C SER A 250 -4.72 4.40 -8.06
N GLN A 251 -3.76 3.81 -7.34
CA GLN A 251 -2.41 4.36 -7.20
C GLN A 251 -1.71 4.55 -8.55
N ILE A 252 -1.99 3.68 -9.53
CA ILE A 252 -1.38 3.78 -10.88
C ILE A 252 -1.89 5.03 -11.57
N ILE A 253 -3.19 5.34 -11.43
CA ILE A 253 -3.80 6.56 -12.00
C ILE A 253 -3.20 7.80 -11.35
N PHE A 254 -3.09 7.81 -10.01
CA PHE A 254 -2.48 8.93 -9.30
C PHE A 254 -1.00 9.10 -9.65
N ALA A 255 -0.25 7.99 -9.78
CA ALA A 255 1.16 8.02 -10.19
C ALA A 255 1.33 8.62 -11.60
N ALA A 256 0.42 8.29 -12.54
CA ALA A 256 0.42 8.87 -13.87
C ALA A 256 0.10 10.37 -13.86
N LEU A 257 -0.91 10.79 -13.08
CA LEU A 257 -1.24 12.21 -12.93
C LEU A 257 -0.09 13.01 -12.32
N ILE A 258 0.54 12.50 -11.25
CA ILE A 258 1.70 13.12 -10.62
C ILE A 258 2.88 13.15 -11.59
N GLY A 259 3.12 12.06 -12.32
CA GLY A 259 4.16 11.98 -13.35
C GLY A 259 3.97 13.02 -14.45
N PHE A 260 2.74 13.24 -14.90
CA PHE A 260 2.40 14.26 -15.89
C PHE A 260 2.66 15.68 -15.36
N VAL A 261 2.15 16.00 -14.16
CA VAL A 261 2.22 17.36 -13.61
C VAL A 261 3.63 17.72 -13.12
N VAL A 262 4.34 16.77 -12.50
CA VAL A 262 5.65 17.04 -11.83
C VAL A 262 6.84 16.70 -12.72
N LEU A 263 6.72 15.63 -13.53
CA LEU A 263 7.84 15.10 -14.33
C LEU A 263 7.63 15.33 -15.84
N ASN A 264 6.58 16.03 -16.26
CA ASN A 264 6.20 16.26 -17.67
C ASN A 264 6.06 14.94 -18.49
N GLN A 265 5.69 13.85 -17.82
CA GLN A 265 5.47 12.55 -18.46
C GLN A 265 4.05 12.47 -19.00
N VAL A 266 3.89 12.45 -20.33
CA VAL A 266 2.59 12.33 -20.98
C VAL A 266 2.21 10.86 -21.12
N PRO A 267 1.05 10.42 -20.57
CA PRO A 267 0.54 9.08 -20.79
C PRO A 267 0.24 8.84 -22.27
N ASP A 268 0.54 7.68 -22.77
CA ASP A 268 0.20 7.28 -24.15
C ASP A 268 -1.19 6.61 -24.23
N VAL A 269 -1.60 6.28 -25.46
CA VAL A 269 -2.92 5.70 -25.77
C VAL A 269 -3.17 4.39 -24.99
N LEU A 270 -2.16 3.52 -24.88
CA LEU A 270 -2.28 2.25 -24.13
C LEU A 270 -2.52 2.50 -22.65
N SER A 271 -1.90 3.52 -22.07
CA SER A 271 -2.12 3.93 -20.69
C SER A 271 -3.56 4.40 -20.45
N PHE A 272 -4.15 5.17 -21.38
CA PHE A 272 -5.56 5.57 -21.29
C PHE A 272 -6.50 4.36 -21.35
N VAL A 273 -6.25 3.39 -22.22
CA VAL A 273 -7.01 2.12 -22.25
C VAL A 273 -6.91 1.39 -20.89
N GLY A 274 -5.69 1.28 -20.34
CA GLY A 274 -5.47 0.68 -19.03
C GLY A 274 -6.24 1.39 -17.91
N TYR A 275 -6.25 2.73 -17.88
CA TYR A 275 -7.03 3.50 -16.90
C TYR A 275 -8.51 3.23 -17.03
N ALA A 276 -9.07 3.20 -18.25
CA ALA A 276 -10.48 2.90 -18.49
C ALA A 276 -10.84 1.50 -17.97
N VAL A 277 -10.00 0.49 -18.23
CA VAL A 277 -10.19 -0.88 -17.74
C VAL A 277 -10.17 -0.93 -16.21
N ILE A 278 -9.22 -0.27 -15.55
CA ILE A 278 -9.11 -0.24 -14.08
C ILE A 278 -10.34 0.43 -13.46
N ILE A 279 -10.77 1.57 -14.01
CA ILE A 279 -11.94 2.31 -13.52
C ILE A 279 -13.21 1.46 -13.71
N ALA A 280 -13.38 0.84 -14.88
CA ALA A 280 -14.52 -0.03 -15.15
C ALA A 280 -14.55 -1.24 -14.19
N ALA A 281 -13.41 -1.90 -13.97
CA ALA A 281 -13.30 -3.02 -13.04
C ALA A 281 -13.65 -2.60 -11.59
N ALA A 282 -13.14 -1.43 -11.15
CA ALA A 282 -13.47 -0.88 -9.83
C ALA A 282 -14.97 -0.57 -9.69
N PHE A 283 -15.59 -0.01 -10.73
CA PHE A 283 -17.03 0.28 -10.75
C PHE A 283 -17.88 -1.00 -10.72
N VAL A 284 -17.52 -2.01 -11.51
CA VAL A 284 -18.19 -3.32 -11.52
C VAL A 284 -18.09 -4.00 -10.15
N MET A 285 -16.90 -3.98 -9.51
CA MET A 285 -16.72 -4.52 -8.16
C MET A 285 -17.61 -3.81 -7.14
N PHE A 286 -17.67 -2.46 -7.20
CA PHE A 286 -18.52 -1.66 -6.34
C PHE A 286 -20.00 -2.05 -6.49
N ARG A 287 -20.49 -2.13 -7.73
CA ARG A 287 -21.89 -2.55 -8.03
C ARG A 287 -22.18 -3.95 -7.54
N TYR A 288 -21.25 -4.89 -7.79
CA TYR A 288 -21.38 -6.28 -7.39
C TYR A 288 -21.46 -6.44 -5.87
N ASN A 289 -20.55 -5.83 -5.13
CA ASN A 289 -20.52 -5.94 -3.67
C ASN A 289 -21.74 -5.27 -3.02
N ASN A 290 -22.20 -4.12 -3.54
CA ASN A 290 -23.40 -3.43 -3.03
C ASN A 290 -24.74 -4.17 -3.32
N ARG A 291 -24.81 -4.98 -4.37
CA ARG A 291 -25.98 -5.85 -4.61
C ARG A 291 -26.08 -6.96 -3.57
N LYS A 292 -24.96 -7.61 -3.27
CA LYS A 292 -24.87 -8.69 -2.29
C LYS A 292 -25.15 -8.29 -0.84
N THR A 293 -25.04 -7.01 -0.53
CA THR A 293 -25.35 -6.49 0.83
C THR A 293 -26.84 -6.17 1.00
N LYS A 294 -27.62 -6.22 -0.09
CA LYS A 294 -29.08 -5.96 -0.09
C LYS A 294 -29.91 -7.24 -0.13
N GLU A 295 -29.31 -8.36 -0.50
CA GLU A 295 -29.84 -9.72 -0.37
C GLU A 295 -29.43 -10.34 0.98
#